data_a9ffc45ab9b8c9623813a7b4657065c0
#
_entry.id   a9ffc45ab9b8c9623813a7b4657065c0
#
_cell.length_a   1.000
_cell.length_b   1.000
_cell.length_c   1.000
_cell.angle_alpha   90.00
_cell.angle_beta   90.00
_cell.angle_gamma   90.00
#
_symmetry.space_group_name_H-M   'P 1'
#
loop_
_entity.id
_entity.type
_entity.pdbx_description
1 polymer ?
#
loop_
_entity_poly.entity_id
_entity_poly.type
_entity_poly.pdbx_seq_one_letter_code
_entity_poly.pdbx_strand_id
1 'polypeptide(L)'
;MTVLGAARLGWLAWSCRRPVLVLVLVVMLLPLVMAAMVVEAQREKPGRLVVPTPHATLTQPFGCTALEIEPWSDACSSHHFHSGIDLAGAIDSPVYAACSGTVLVSRQRGGYGLYMVVTRDPRLSTLYGHLDLPLVRTGDQVVDGQLIALMGSSGNSTGPHLHFEVRIAGLPVDPLPLLSGTLQRG
;
A
#
# COMPACT_ATOMS: atom_id res chain seq x y z
N MET A 1 -50.58 9.01 63.55
CA MET A 1 -50.65 7.84 62.67
C MET A 1 -50.00 8.22 61.33
N THR A 2 -48.77 7.85 61.26
CA THR A 2 -47.98 7.16 60.21
C THR A 2 -47.92 7.79 58.84
N VAL A 3 -46.84 8.59 58.63
CA VAL A 3 -46.30 9.01 57.33
C VAL A 3 -44.93 8.28 57.16
N LEU A 4 -44.97 6.97 56.92
CA LEU A 4 -43.72 6.14 56.75
C LEU A 4 -43.83 5.13 55.60
N GLY A 5 -44.62 5.40 54.55
CA GLY A 5 -44.86 4.42 53.49
C GLY A 5 -44.31 4.78 52.08
N ALA A 6 -43.96 6.04 51.82
CA ALA A 6 -43.67 6.50 50.43
C ALA A 6 -42.18 6.49 50.03
N ALA A 7 -41.25 6.40 50.99
CA ALA A 7 -39.81 6.54 50.67
C ALA A 7 -39.12 5.22 50.23
N ARG A 8 -39.71 4.06 50.48
CA ARG A 8 -39.08 2.76 50.16
C ARG A 8 -39.30 2.27 48.73
N LEU A 9 -40.38 2.73 48.06
CA LEU A 9 -40.66 2.31 46.68
C LEU A 9 -39.79 3.05 45.62
N GLY A 10 -39.35 4.26 45.94
CA GLY A 10 -38.48 5.04 45.05
C GLY A 10 -37.04 4.49 44.94
N TRP A 11 -36.53 3.90 46.00
CA TRP A 11 -35.17 3.38 46.08
C TRP A 11 -35.02 2.05 45.32
N LEU A 12 -36.00 1.19 45.36
CA LEU A 12 -36.02 -0.10 44.65
C LEU A 12 -36.17 0.11 43.13
N ALA A 13 -36.92 1.11 42.69
CA ALA A 13 -37.09 1.43 41.27
C ALA A 13 -35.79 2.04 40.64
N TRP A 14 -34.99 2.73 41.45
CA TRP A 14 -33.72 3.35 40.96
C TRP A 14 -32.57 2.38 40.91
N SER A 15 -32.51 1.38 41.81
CA SER A 15 -31.48 0.34 41.85
C SER A 15 -31.63 -0.70 40.72
N CYS A 16 -32.86 -0.98 40.26
CA CYS A 16 -33.13 -1.88 39.14
C CYS A 16 -32.89 -1.25 37.74
N ARG A 17 -32.99 0.06 37.63
CA ARG A 17 -32.80 0.76 36.32
C ARG A 17 -31.33 0.81 35.87
N ARG A 18 -30.39 0.90 36.83
CA ARG A 18 -28.95 0.95 36.53
C ARG A 18 -28.42 -0.30 35.81
N PRO A 19 -28.68 -1.53 36.30
CA PRO A 19 -28.18 -2.74 35.64
C PRO A 19 -28.84 -2.95 34.26
N VAL A 20 -30.12 -2.54 34.09
CA VAL A 20 -30.81 -2.63 32.79
C VAL A 20 -30.20 -1.64 31.80
N LEU A 21 -29.89 -0.41 32.22
CA LEU A 21 -29.30 0.61 31.36
C LEU A 21 -27.88 0.21 30.93
N VAL A 22 -27.09 -0.37 31.85
CA VAL A 22 -25.76 -0.90 31.56
C VAL A 22 -25.84 -2.07 30.58
N LEU A 23 -26.80 -2.98 30.78
CA LEU A 23 -27.00 -4.13 29.89
C LEU A 23 -27.39 -3.66 28.47
N VAL A 24 -28.28 -2.68 28.34
CA VAL A 24 -28.68 -2.11 27.04
C VAL A 24 -27.50 -1.43 26.36
N LEU A 25 -26.70 -0.65 27.09
CA LEU A 25 -25.47 -0.03 26.54
C LEU A 25 -24.46 -1.07 26.07
N VAL A 26 -24.24 -2.13 26.84
CA VAL A 26 -23.32 -3.21 26.46
C VAL A 26 -23.81 -3.93 25.20
N VAL A 27 -25.11 -4.27 25.14
CA VAL A 27 -25.70 -4.93 23.96
C VAL A 27 -25.63 -4.04 22.71
N MET A 28 -25.79 -2.73 22.85
CA MET A 28 -25.72 -1.79 21.73
C MET A 28 -24.30 -1.48 21.29
N LEU A 29 -23.34 -1.40 22.21
CA LEU A 29 -21.95 -1.05 21.91
C LEU A 29 -21.10 -2.27 21.51
N LEU A 30 -21.43 -3.46 22.01
CA LEU A 30 -20.67 -4.68 21.71
C LEU A 30 -20.54 -4.95 20.19
N PRO A 31 -21.60 -4.91 19.38
CA PRO A 31 -21.48 -5.12 17.94
C PRO A 31 -20.64 -4.03 17.25
N LEU A 32 -20.68 -2.78 17.73
CA LEU A 32 -19.86 -1.69 17.21
C LEU A 32 -18.37 -1.91 17.52
N VAL A 33 -18.06 -2.33 18.73
CA VAL A 33 -16.68 -2.67 19.14
C VAL A 33 -16.20 -3.90 18.39
N MET A 34 -17.03 -4.92 18.23
CA MET A 34 -16.69 -6.12 17.45
C MET A 34 -16.50 -5.79 15.96
N ALA A 35 -17.34 -4.94 15.38
CA ALA A 35 -17.15 -4.47 14.02
C ALA A 35 -15.86 -3.66 13.84
N ALA A 36 -15.53 -2.79 14.81
CA ALA A 36 -14.27 -2.05 14.81
C ALA A 36 -13.06 -2.99 14.94
N MET A 37 -13.12 -4.02 15.80
CA MET A 37 -12.07 -5.04 15.93
C MET A 37 -11.91 -5.87 14.65
N VAL A 38 -13.00 -6.21 13.97
CA VAL A 38 -12.97 -6.94 12.70
C VAL A 38 -12.34 -6.07 11.61
N VAL A 39 -12.68 -4.77 11.54
CA VAL A 39 -12.06 -3.82 10.61
C VAL A 39 -10.56 -3.65 10.89
N GLU A 40 -10.15 -3.61 12.17
CA GLU A 40 -8.74 -3.51 12.55
C GLU A 40 -7.98 -4.83 12.25
N ALA A 41 -8.59 -5.99 12.48
CA ALA A 41 -8.01 -7.30 12.15
C ALA A 41 -7.86 -7.51 10.63
N GLN A 42 -8.71 -6.87 9.80
CA GLN A 42 -8.58 -6.85 8.34
C GLN A 42 -7.54 -5.84 7.82
N ARG A 43 -6.91 -5.06 8.70
CA ARG A 43 -5.68 -4.32 8.40
C ARG A 43 -4.48 -5.26 8.38
N GLU A 44 -4.57 -6.33 7.61
CA GLU A 44 -3.39 -7.15 7.35
C GLU A 44 -2.31 -6.27 6.74
N LYS A 45 -1.12 -6.31 7.36
CA LYS A 45 0.08 -5.77 6.73
C LYS A 45 0.18 -6.42 5.35
N PRO A 46 0.43 -5.66 4.27
CA PRO A 46 0.63 -6.26 2.97
C PRO A 46 1.65 -7.38 3.13
N GLY A 47 1.29 -8.60 2.69
CA GLY A 47 2.21 -9.74 2.71
C GLY A 47 3.53 -9.33 2.05
N ARG A 48 4.63 -9.94 2.46
CA ARG A 48 5.95 -9.62 1.87
C ARG A 48 5.88 -9.74 0.36
N LEU A 49 6.31 -8.67 -0.31
CA LEU A 49 6.34 -8.58 -1.77
C LEU A 49 7.62 -9.24 -2.31
N VAL A 50 7.54 -9.86 -3.47
CA VAL A 50 8.71 -10.40 -4.17
C VAL A 50 9.56 -9.23 -4.71
N VAL A 51 10.89 -9.36 -4.65
CA VAL A 51 11.80 -8.40 -5.29
C VAL A 51 11.59 -8.46 -6.81
N PRO A 52 11.20 -7.34 -7.46
CA PRO A 52 10.84 -7.36 -8.88
C PRO A 52 12.02 -7.60 -9.83
N THR A 53 13.24 -7.33 -9.39
CA THR A 53 14.50 -7.55 -10.15
C THR A 53 15.60 -8.03 -9.20
N PRO A 54 15.76 -9.35 -8.99
CA PRO A 54 16.60 -9.90 -7.91
C PRO A 54 18.10 -9.52 -7.95
N HIS A 55 18.62 -9.17 -9.12
CA HIS A 55 20.05 -8.85 -9.30
C HIS A 55 20.32 -7.37 -9.56
N ALA A 56 19.30 -6.52 -9.46
CA ALA A 56 19.46 -5.09 -9.69
C ALA A 56 20.06 -4.39 -8.46
N THR A 57 20.74 -3.29 -8.73
CA THR A 57 21.32 -2.43 -7.70
C THR A 57 20.37 -1.29 -7.34
N LEU A 58 20.09 -1.07 -6.06
CA LEU A 58 19.34 0.07 -5.59
C LEU A 58 20.18 1.34 -5.81
N THR A 59 19.74 2.21 -6.71
CA THR A 59 20.44 3.47 -7.07
C THR A 59 19.76 4.70 -6.50
N GLN A 60 18.42 4.68 -6.33
CA GLN A 60 17.68 5.77 -5.73
C GLN A 60 16.63 5.24 -4.75
N PRO A 61 16.66 5.69 -3.47
CA PRO A 61 15.65 5.32 -2.49
C PRO A 61 14.38 6.16 -2.63
N PHE A 62 13.31 5.69 -1.99
CA PHE A 62 12.06 6.42 -1.80
C PHE A 62 12.27 7.66 -0.94
N GLY A 63 11.60 8.77 -1.25
CA GLY A 63 11.55 9.96 -0.42
C GLY A 63 12.11 11.22 -1.07
N CYS A 64 12.43 12.22 -0.25
CA CYS A 64 12.97 13.49 -0.72
C CYS A 64 14.33 13.32 -1.38
N THR A 65 14.52 13.97 -2.53
CA THR A 65 15.73 13.88 -3.35
C THR A 65 16.11 15.25 -3.90
N ALA A 66 17.38 15.44 -4.25
CA ALA A 66 17.88 16.64 -4.94
C ALA A 66 17.88 16.47 -6.47
N LEU A 67 17.40 15.33 -7.00
CA LEU A 67 17.37 15.09 -8.44
C LEU A 67 16.20 15.86 -9.07
N GLU A 68 16.53 16.85 -9.91
CA GLU A 68 15.55 17.72 -10.59
C GLU A 68 14.67 16.98 -11.61
N ILE A 69 15.04 15.75 -11.98
CA ILE A 69 14.25 14.87 -12.84
C ILE A 69 12.99 14.34 -12.15
N GLU A 70 13.00 14.35 -10.81
CA GLU A 70 11.86 13.91 -10.02
C GLU A 70 10.77 14.98 -9.89
N PRO A 71 9.51 14.58 -9.66
CA PRO A 71 8.40 15.51 -9.50
C PRO A 71 8.63 16.52 -8.37
N TRP A 72 8.19 17.76 -8.60
CA TRP A 72 8.21 18.80 -7.58
C TRP A 72 7.32 18.43 -6.40
N SER A 73 7.81 18.73 -5.19
CA SER A 73 7.07 18.51 -3.94
C SER A 73 7.43 19.56 -2.90
N ASP A 74 6.45 20.34 -2.44
CA ASP A 74 6.61 21.31 -1.35
C ASP A 74 6.84 20.65 0.02
N ALA A 75 6.60 19.35 0.14
CA ALA A 75 6.87 18.57 1.35
C ALA A 75 8.38 18.30 1.57
N CYS A 76 9.22 18.54 0.53
CA CYS A 76 10.65 18.28 0.58
C CYS A 76 11.44 19.59 0.59
N SER A 77 12.46 19.71 1.45
CA SER A 77 13.37 20.86 1.44
C SER A 77 14.18 20.99 0.14
N SER A 78 14.40 19.86 -0.54
CA SER A 78 15.01 19.78 -1.87
C SER A 78 14.02 20.02 -3.02
N HIS A 79 12.75 20.21 -2.71
CA HIS A 79 11.63 20.42 -3.64
C HIS A 79 11.34 19.27 -4.64
N HIS A 80 11.96 18.11 -4.48
CA HIS A 80 11.71 16.93 -5.31
C HIS A 80 11.46 15.70 -4.47
N PHE A 81 10.56 14.83 -4.97
CA PHE A 81 10.15 13.61 -4.26
C PHE A 81 10.13 12.41 -5.21
N HIS A 82 10.86 11.37 -4.83
CA HIS A 82 10.88 10.09 -5.51
C HIS A 82 9.81 9.16 -4.91
N SER A 83 8.80 8.81 -5.70
CA SER A 83 7.62 8.05 -5.25
C SER A 83 7.83 6.53 -5.17
N GLY A 84 9.03 6.05 -5.47
CA GLY A 84 9.39 4.64 -5.48
C GLY A 84 10.84 4.39 -5.10
N ILE A 85 11.37 3.30 -5.61
CA ILE A 85 12.81 3.00 -5.60
C ILE A 85 13.28 2.73 -7.02
N ASP A 86 14.51 3.11 -7.34
CA ASP A 86 15.12 2.79 -8.62
C ASP A 86 16.10 1.63 -8.48
N LEU A 87 15.91 0.64 -9.34
CA LEU A 87 16.66 -0.60 -9.39
C LEU A 87 17.37 -0.70 -10.72
N ALA A 88 18.66 -0.27 -10.76
CA ALA A 88 19.47 -0.28 -11.97
C ALA A 88 19.88 -1.72 -12.36
N GLY A 89 19.83 -1.99 -13.66
CA GLY A 89 20.20 -3.26 -14.25
C GLY A 89 20.53 -3.12 -15.74
N ALA A 90 20.85 -4.21 -16.40
CA ALA A 90 21.02 -4.19 -17.84
C ALA A 90 19.67 -3.97 -18.54
N ILE A 91 19.68 -3.37 -19.72
CA ILE A 91 18.50 -3.34 -20.59
C ILE A 91 18.05 -4.79 -20.85
N ASP A 92 16.74 -4.99 -21.02
CA ASP A 92 16.09 -6.31 -21.16
C ASP A 92 16.22 -7.25 -19.95
N SER A 93 16.74 -6.77 -18.81
CA SER A 93 16.70 -7.55 -17.58
C SER A 93 15.24 -7.91 -17.21
N PRO A 94 15.01 -9.15 -16.71
CA PRO A 94 13.67 -9.59 -16.39
C PRO A 94 13.06 -8.82 -15.21
N VAL A 95 11.79 -8.45 -15.36
CA VAL A 95 10.97 -7.80 -14.34
C VAL A 95 9.85 -8.75 -13.94
N TYR A 96 9.74 -9.04 -12.64
CA TYR A 96 8.80 -9.99 -12.06
C TYR A 96 7.71 -9.26 -11.25
N ALA A 97 6.51 -9.84 -11.22
CA ALA A 97 5.42 -9.34 -10.40
C ALA A 97 5.77 -9.45 -8.91
N ALA A 98 5.80 -8.31 -8.22
CA ALA A 98 6.04 -8.27 -6.78
C ALA A 98 4.85 -8.81 -5.97
N CYS A 99 3.66 -8.79 -6.57
CA CYS A 99 2.44 -9.35 -5.99
C CYS A 99 1.54 -9.95 -7.08
N SER A 100 0.70 -10.90 -6.69
CA SER A 100 -0.41 -11.39 -7.53
C SER A 100 -1.44 -10.30 -7.75
N GLY A 101 -2.11 -10.27 -8.89
CA GLY A 101 -3.16 -9.28 -9.17
C GLY A 101 -3.49 -9.11 -10.63
N THR A 102 -4.32 -8.11 -10.90
CA THR A 102 -4.76 -7.74 -12.25
C THR A 102 -3.83 -6.69 -12.84
N VAL A 103 -3.41 -6.90 -14.08
CA VAL A 103 -2.47 -6.06 -14.81
C VAL A 103 -3.16 -4.90 -15.52
N LEU A 104 -2.55 -3.71 -15.46
CA LEU A 104 -2.79 -2.58 -16.34
C LEU A 104 -1.46 -2.19 -17.01
N VAL A 105 -1.38 -2.26 -18.33
CA VAL A 105 -0.26 -1.73 -19.12
C VAL A 105 -0.65 -0.38 -19.69
N SER A 106 0.22 0.62 -19.54
CA SER A 106 -0.04 1.97 -20.04
C SER A 106 1.26 2.69 -20.41
N ARG A 107 1.14 3.86 -21.03
CA ARG A 107 2.28 4.69 -21.44
C ARG A 107 2.03 6.16 -21.08
N GLN A 108 3.00 6.75 -20.42
CA GLN A 108 3.04 8.17 -20.10
C GLN A 108 4.26 8.81 -20.78
N ARG A 109 4.05 9.77 -21.66
CA ARG A 109 5.15 10.54 -22.25
C ARG A 109 5.79 11.40 -21.18
N GLY A 110 7.10 11.28 -21.00
CA GLY A 110 7.77 11.77 -19.80
C GLY A 110 7.38 10.92 -18.60
N GLY A 111 7.79 11.21 -17.38
CA GLY A 111 7.51 10.43 -16.19
C GLY A 111 7.83 8.94 -16.40
N TYR A 112 6.91 8.04 -16.09
CA TYR A 112 7.11 6.58 -16.07
C TYR A 112 7.43 5.92 -17.44
N GLY A 113 7.27 6.62 -18.58
CA GLY A 113 7.42 6.00 -19.90
C GLY A 113 6.39 4.90 -20.16
N LEU A 114 6.83 3.73 -20.62
CA LEU A 114 6.04 2.51 -20.62
C LEU A 114 6.03 1.95 -19.21
N TYR A 115 4.85 1.75 -18.66
CA TYR A 115 4.70 1.29 -17.29
C TYR A 115 3.57 0.27 -17.14
N MET A 116 3.63 -0.47 -16.05
CA MET A 116 2.65 -1.45 -15.67
C MET A 116 2.20 -1.22 -14.22
N VAL A 117 0.93 -1.46 -13.93
CA VAL A 117 0.40 -1.54 -12.57
C VAL A 117 -0.19 -2.92 -12.36
N VAL A 118 0.20 -3.58 -11.28
CA VAL A 118 -0.43 -4.82 -10.80
C VAL A 118 -1.25 -4.48 -9.58
N THR A 119 -2.56 -4.64 -9.67
CA THR A 119 -3.50 -4.37 -8.58
C THR A 119 -3.90 -5.68 -7.91
N ARG A 120 -3.45 -5.90 -6.67
CA ARG A 120 -3.82 -7.07 -5.86
C ARG A 120 -5.25 -6.96 -5.37
N ASP A 121 -5.59 -5.80 -4.80
CA ASP A 121 -6.88 -5.49 -4.21
C ASP A 121 -7.05 -3.94 -4.14
N PRO A 122 -8.20 -3.39 -3.66
CA PRO A 122 -8.40 -1.94 -3.57
C PRO A 122 -7.39 -1.19 -2.69
N ARG A 123 -6.63 -1.90 -1.85
CA ARG A 123 -5.65 -1.31 -0.92
C ARG A 123 -4.23 -1.38 -1.45
N LEU A 124 -3.86 -2.42 -2.21
CA LEU A 124 -2.48 -2.68 -2.60
C LEU A 124 -2.33 -2.79 -4.11
N SER A 125 -1.47 -1.95 -4.66
CA SER A 125 -0.97 -2.07 -6.03
C SER A 125 0.54 -1.81 -6.09
N THR A 126 1.16 -2.35 -7.13
CA THR A 126 2.58 -2.12 -7.45
C THR A 126 2.70 -1.52 -8.84
N LEU A 127 3.63 -0.58 -9.03
CA LEU A 127 3.91 0.07 -10.31
C LEU A 127 5.33 -0.23 -10.75
N TYR A 128 5.50 -0.47 -12.02
CA TYR A 128 6.75 -0.81 -12.72
C TYR A 128 6.94 0.18 -13.85
N GLY A 129 7.86 1.13 -13.72
CA GLY A 129 8.14 2.18 -14.69
C GLY A 129 9.35 1.89 -15.58
N HIS A 130 9.54 2.71 -16.58
CA HIS A 130 10.65 2.73 -17.55
C HIS A 130 10.85 1.43 -18.32
N LEU A 131 9.78 0.64 -18.49
CA LEU A 131 9.81 -0.65 -19.18
C LEU A 131 10.17 -0.49 -20.65
N ASP A 132 10.77 -1.54 -21.24
CA ASP A 132 10.97 -1.69 -22.67
C ASP A 132 9.84 -2.50 -23.32
N LEU A 133 9.59 -3.71 -22.82
CA LEU A 133 8.62 -4.64 -23.37
C LEU A 133 7.73 -5.27 -22.28
N PRO A 134 6.39 -5.10 -22.35
CA PRO A 134 5.48 -5.86 -21.52
C PRO A 134 5.29 -7.27 -22.11
N LEU A 135 5.36 -8.30 -21.26
CA LEU A 135 5.14 -9.71 -21.64
C LEU A 135 3.73 -10.21 -21.29
N VAL A 136 2.94 -9.35 -20.66
CA VAL A 136 1.53 -9.56 -20.32
C VAL A 136 0.70 -8.36 -20.76
N ARG A 137 -0.63 -8.50 -20.79
CA ARG A 137 -1.57 -7.48 -21.29
C ARG A 137 -2.46 -6.94 -20.20
N THR A 138 -3.02 -5.77 -20.43
CA THR A 138 -4.08 -5.24 -19.56
C THR A 138 -5.23 -6.22 -19.42
N GLY A 139 -5.61 -6.50 -18.18
CA GLY A 139 -6.65 -7.45 -17.81
C GLY A 139 -6.13 -8.84 -17.42
N ASP A 140 -4.88 -9.18 -17.73
CA ASP A 140 -4.30 -10.46 -17.35
C ASP A 140 -4.19 -10.56 -15.81
N GLN A 141 -4.34 -11.79 -15.30
CA GLN A 141 -4.05 -12.14 -13.91
C GLN A 141 -2.63 -12.69 -13.81
N VAL A 142 -1.85 -12.14 -12.89
CA VAL A 142 -0.48 -12.59 -12.64
C VAL A 142 -0.32 -13.09 -11.21
N VAL A 143 0.67 -13.94 -10.98
CA VAL A 143 1.03 -14.45 -9.66
C VAL A 143 2.37 -13.88 -9.19
N ASP A 144 2.61 -13.90 -7.89
CA ASP A 144 3.87 -13.47 -7.27
C ASP A 144 5.07 -14.14 -7.97
N GLY A 145 6.06 -13.35 -8.37
CA GLY A 145 7.27 -13.84 -9.03
C GLY A 145 7.10 -14.24 -10.50
N GLN A 146 5.93 -14.02 -11.11
CA GLN A 146 5.75 -14.23 -12.54
C GLN A 146 6.53 -13.19 -13.35
N LEU A 147 7.21 -13.61 -14.41
CA LEU A 147 7.84 -12.71 -15.38
C LEU A 147 6.77 -11.92 -16.13
N ILE A 148 6.82 -10.57 -16.04
CA ILE A 148 5.77 -9.68 -16.55
C ILE A 148 6.27 -8.69 -17.60
N ALA A 149 7.56 -8.32 -17.56
CA ALA A 149 8.12 -7.32 -18.46
C ALA A 149 9.64 -7.46 -18.59
N LEU A 150 10.21 -6.70 -19.52
CA LEU A 150 11.64 -6.46 -19.63
C LEU A 150 11.94 -5.00 -19.24
N MET A 151 13.06 -4.81 -18.50
CA MET A 151 13.59 -3.52 -18.08
C MET A 151 14.02 -2.69 -19.27
N GLY A 152 13.73 -1.40 -19.26
CA GLY A 152 14.14 -0.48 -20.28
C GLY A 152 14.71 0.82 -19.73
N SER A 153 14.51 1.90 -20.50
CA SER A 153 14.88 3.27 -20.14
C SER A 153 13.89 4.23 -20.80
N SER A 154 12.60 3.85 -20.87
CA SER A 154 11.56 4.67 -21.50
C SER A 154 11.11 5.81 -20.58
N GLY A 155 10.59 6.90 -21.16
CA GLY A 155 10.10 8.05 -20.40
C GLY A 155 11.21 8.95 -19.85
N ASN A 156 11.04 9.44 -18.63
CA ASN A 156 12.00 10.32 -17.97
C ASN A 156 13.06 9.49 -17.21
N SER A 157 14.04 8.98 -17.93
CA SER A 157 15.06 8.06 -17.44
C SER A 157 16.44 8.44 -17.92
N THR A 158 17.45 8.36 -17.05
CA THR A 158 18.86 8.65 -17.37
C THR A 158 19.64 7.42 -17.81
N GLY A 159 19.08 6.23 -17.69
CA GLY A 159 19.72 4.96 -18.06
C GLY A 159 18.83 3.77 -17.70
N PRO A 160 19.23 2.54 -18.08
CA PRO A 160 18.41 1.35 -17.82
C PRO A 160 18.21 1.11 -16.32
N HIS A 161 16.96 1.18 -15.87
CA HIS A 161 16.54 0.87 -14.51
C HIS A 161 15.04 0.57 -14.46
N LEU A 162 14.61 -0.09 -13.40
CA LEU A 162 13.21 -0.23 -13.03
C LEU A 162 12.89 0.81 -11.97
N HIS A 163 11.96 1.72 -12.24
CA HIS A 163 11.28 2.50 -11.22
C HIS A 163 10.16 1.64 -10.61
N PHE A 164 10.23 1.37 -9.31
CA PHE A 164 9.30 0.47 -8.63
C PHE A 164 8.60 1.18 -7.48
N GLU A 165 7.25 1.18 -7.51
CA GLU A 165 6.44 1.73 -6.44
C GLU A 165 5.58 0.66 -5.78
N VAL A 166 5.33 0.84 -4.49
CA VAL A 166 4.24 0.20 -3.76
C VAL A 166 3.25 1.27 -3.36
N ARG A 167 1.97 1.04 -3.66
CA ARG A 167 0.89 1.97 -3.32
C ARG A 167 -0.10 1.31 -2.37
N ILE A 168 -0.33 1.97 -1.24
CA ILE A 168 -1.36 1.55 -0.27
C ILE A 168 -2.49 2.57 -0.31
N ALA A 169 -3.71 2.11 -0.64
CA ALA A 169 -4.88 2.97 -0.85
C ALA A 169 -4.61 4.11 -1.85
N GLY A 170 -3.83 3.82 -2.91
CA GLY A 170 -3.46 4.76 -3.96
C GLY A 170 -2.28 5.69 -3.64
N LEU A 171 -1.78 5.70 -2.41
CA LEU A 171 -0.66 6.54 -1.98
C LEU A 171 0.66 5.75 -2.04
N PRO A 172 1.75 6.32 -2.61
CA PRO A 172 3.04 5.68 -2.63
C PRO A 172 3.63 5.59 -1.22
N VAL A 173 4.25 4.45 -0.92
CA VAL A 173 4.95 4.17 0.33
C VAL A 173 6.33 3.58 0.05
N ASP A 174 7.26 3.69 1.00
CA ASP A 174 8.59 3.10 0.86
C ASP A 174 8.48 1.58 0.60
N PRO A 175 8.95 1.10 -0.58
CA PRO A 175 8.90 -0.31 -0.92
C PRO A 175 9.84 -1.20 -0.09
N LEU A 176 10.98 -0.65 0.38
CA LEU A 176 12.05 -1.46 0.97
C LEU A 176 11.62 -2.32 2.16
N PRO A 177 10.84 -1.79 3.15
CA PRO A 177 10.38 -2.60 4.28
C PRO A 177 9.40 -3.71 3.91
N LEU A 178 8.80 -3.62 2.72
CA LEU A 178 7.75 -4.53 2.24
C LEU A 178 8.30 -5.66 1.37
N LEU A 179 9.50 -5.51 0.83
CA LEU A 179 10.13 -6.51 -0.03
C LEU A 179 10.67 -7.69 0.77
N SER A 180 10.55 -8.90 0.18
CA SER A 180 11.18 -10.14 0.66
C SER A 180 12.49 -10.35 -0.05
N GLY A 181 13.61 -10.26 0.64
CA GLY A 181 14.92 -10.47 0.08
C GLY A 181 15.85 -9.27 0.27
N THR A 182 17.10 -9.45 -0.16
CA THR A 182 18.14 -8.42 -0.05
C THR A 182 18.39 -7.83 -1.43
N LEU A 183 18.31 -6.51 -1.54
CA LEU A 183 18.79 -5.77 -2.71
C LEU A 183 20.27 -5.44 -2.55
N GLN A 184 20.99 -5.46 -3.65
CA GLN A 184 22.36 -4.91 -3.68
C GLN A 184 22.25 -3.38 -3.56
N ARG A 185 23.12 -2.79 -2.76
CA ARG A 185 23.23 -1.32 -2.64
C ARG A 185 24.48 -0.89 -3.41
N GLY A 186 24.31 0.07 -4.30
CA GLY A 186 25.40 0.72 -5.02
C GLY A 186 26.18 1.68 -4.13
#